data_6f028b7315b42128512eaa9e5d1ffee5
#
_entry.id   6f028b7315b42128512eaa9e5d1ffee5
#
_cell.length_a   1.000
_cell.length_b   1.000
_cell.length_c   1.000
_cell.angle_alpha   90.00
_cell.angle_beta   90.00
_cell.angle_gamma   90.00
#
_symmetry.space_group_name_H-M   'P 1'
#
loop_
_entity.id
_entity.type
_entity.pdbx_description
1 polymer ?
#
loop_
_entity_poly.entity_id
_entity_poly.type
_entity_poly.pdbx_seq_one_letter_code
_entity_poly.pdbx_strand_id
1 'polypeptide(L)'
;MAICWVLGTTSCQNWLDVSPESEVKYDDLFSTKNGFKDQLTGVYTKLCDEGLYGAHLTYGMVDALGQQYVWTQEMGNYYHFWRFEYKNSTCESIMANIWAQMYNAIANTNILLKGLDEYGSVLSTDEENIYRGEAYALRAFLHFDLLRMYGKSYASGANEKSIPYVTSISKNVTPLYTVSDVLDKIIADLKEASKLLENDPIKTGSATTDFIGTRKWHLNYYAVRALMARVYMYKNDKENALACAKEVIGSEKFPWVSNDKVTTTSRDTRDGLFKSECIFMLNNRSLKTLTEKYMKEGTSYGSGNILHV
;
A
#
# COMPACT_ATOMS: atom_id res chain seq x y z
N MET A 1 -56.41 42.38 32.52
CA MET A 1 -55.46 41.43 33.14
C MET A 1 -55.17 40.38 32.11
N ALA A 2 -54.07 40.52 31.38
CA ALA A 2 -53.68 39.55 30.33
C ALA A 2 -52.55 38.66 30.87
N ILE A 3 -52.76 37.37 30.96
CA ILE A 3 -51.77 36.37 31.43
C ILE A 3 -51.06 35.86 30.20
N CYS A 4 -49.76 36.26 30.03
CA CYS A 4 -48.84 35.67 29.06
C CYS A 4 -48.38 34.31 29.55
N TRP A 5 -48.71 33.26 28.81
CA TRP A 5 -48.10 31.92 28.94
C TRP A 5 -46.78 31.91 28.21
N VAL A 6 -45.65 31.79 28.94
CA VAL A 6 -44.34 31.54 28.41
C VAL A 6 -44.19 30.02 28.26
N LEU A 7 -44.30 29.52 27.04
CA LEU A 7 -43.95 28.13 26.67
C LEU A 7 -42.44 28.04 26.62
N GLY A 8 -41.84 27.40 27.63
CA GLY A 8 -40.43 27.04 27.63
C GLY A 8 -40.15 25.96 26.60
N THR A 9 -39.46 26.31 25.53
CA THR A 9 -38.91 25.35 24.56
C THR A 9 -37.66 24.73 25.16
N THR A 10 -37.79 23.55 25.80
CA THR A 10 -36.63 22.69 26.08
C THR A 10 -36.21 22.04 24.77
N SER A 11 -35.22 22.62 24.11
CA SER A 11 -34.55 22.05 22.96
C SER A 11 -33.73 20.83 23.45
N CYS A 12 -34.14 19.62 23.10
CA CYS A 12 -33.31 18.44 23.26
C CYS A 12 -32.15 18.53 22.27
N GLN A 13 -31.00 18.98 22.72
CA GLN A 13 -29.77 19.09 21.90
C GLN A 13 -29.18 17.73 21.56
N ASN A 14 -29.54 16.64 22.26
CA ASN A 14 -28.95 15.30 22.05
C ASN A 14 -29.63 14.46 20.97
N TRP A 15 -30.69 14.95 20.30
CA TRP A 15 -31.39 14.17 19.27
C TRP A 15 -30.73 14.24 17.88
N LEU A 16 -29.82 15.19 17.65
CA LEU A 16 -29.09 15.36 16.38
C LEU A 16 -27.67 14.75 16.41
N ASP A 17 -27.25 14.17 17.53
CA ASP A 17 -25.92 13.58 17.70
C ASP A 17 -25.99 12.07 17.49
N VAL A 18 -26.66 11.65 16.42
CA VAL A 18 -26.69 10.23 16.00
C VAL A 18 -25.45 10.00 15.11
N SER A 19 -24.37 9.55 15.73
CA SER A 19 -23.29 8.90 14.96
C SER A 19 -23.86 7.59 14.41
N PRO A 20 -23.67 7.25 13.11
CA PRO A 20 -24.04 5.94 12.60
C PRO A 20 -23.40 4.85 13.48
N GLU A 21 -24.18 3.84 13.90
CA GLU A 21 -23.69 2.75 14.76
C GLU A 21 -22.53 1.95 14.18
N SER A 22 -22.19 2.18 12.90
CA SER A 22 -21.08 1.52 12.19
C SER A 22 -19.81 2.35 12.09
N GLU A 23 -19.78 3.60 12.54
CA GLU A 23 -18.60 4.46 12.51
C GLU A 23 -17.97 4.57 13.90
N VAL A 24 -16.77 4.00 14.05
CA VAL A 24 -15.93 4.24 15.23
C VAL A 24 -15.45 5.69 15.17
N LYS A 25 -15.73 6.48 16.23
CA LYS A 25 -15.22 7.84 16.30
C LYS A 25 -13.68 7.83 16.31
N TYR A 26 -13.07 8.79 15.67
CA TYR A 26 -11.61 8.90 15.58
C TYR A 26 -10.92 8.84 16.95
N ASP A 27 -11.49 9.56 17.94
CA ASP A 27 -10.95 9.62 19.30
C ASP A 27 -11.07 8.25 20.01
N ASP A 28 -12.20 7.55 19.83
CA ASP A 28 -12.41 6.21 20.38
C ASP A 28 -11.47 5.18 19.75
N LEU A 29 -11.23 5.28 18.43
CA LEU A 29 -10.31 4.39 17.71
C LEU A 29 -8.89 4.46 18.29
N PHE A 30 -8.34 5.66 18.44
CA PHE A 30 -6.96 5.84 18.87
C PHE A 30 -6.77 5.91 20.40
N SER A 31 -7.85 5.77 21.19
CA SER A 31 -7.75 5.66 22.64
C SER A 31 -7.11 4.34 23.11
N THR A 32 -6.97 3.35 22.24
CA THR A 32 -6.42 2.03 22.58
C THR A 32 -5.36 1.56 21.60
N LYS A 33 -4.44 0.69 22.06
CA LYS A 33 -3.45 0.04 21.18
C LYS A 33 -4.09 -0.70 20.00
N ASN A 34 -5.22 -1.38 20.24
CA ASN A 34 -5.91 -2.13 19.20
C ASN A 34 -6.40 -1.23 18.06
N GLY A 35 -6.85 -0.02 18.35
CA GLY A 35 -7.28 0.91 17.31
C GLY A 35 -6.14 1.29 16.34
N PHE A 36 -4.91 1.46 16.83
CA PHE A 36 -3.73 1.62 15.97
C PHE A 36 -3.48 0.39 15.11
N LYS A 37 -3.59 -0.81 15.70
CA LYS A 37 -3.45 -2.07 14.96
C LYS A 37 -4.51 -2.21 13.87
N ASP A 38 -5.76 -1.90 14.20
CA ASP A 38 -6.89 -2.01 13.26
C ASP A 38 -6.72 -1.02 12.11
N GLN A 39 -6.33 0.23 12.41
CA GLN A 39 -6.06 1.25 11.38
C GLN A 39 -4.94 0.81 10.42
N LEU A 40 -3.80 0.36 10.93
CA LEU A 40 -2.68 -0.10 10.11
C LEU A 40 -3.06 -1.36 9.30
N THR A 41 -3.74 -2.33 9.94
CA THR A 41 -4.25 -3.54 9.28
C THR A 41 -5.24 -3.18 8.17
N GLY A 42 -6.11 -2.19 8.41
CA GLY A 42 -7.04 -1.67 7.42
C GLY A 42 -6.34 -1.15 6.16
N VAL A 43 -5.23 -0.41 6.32
CA VAL A 43 -4.42 0.04 5.17
C VAL A 43 -3.86 -1.16 4.39
N TYR A 44 -3.20 -2.12 5.05
CA TYR A 44 -2.67 -3.31 4.37
C TYR A 44 -3.77 -4.15 3.71
N THR A 45 -4.93 -4.29 4.35
CA THR A 45 -6.09 -4.99 3.78
C THR A 45 -6.58 -4.29 2.51
N LYS A 46 -6.64 -2.96 2.53
CA LYS A 46 -6.99 -2.15 1.35
C LYS A 46 -6.04 -2.39 0.17
N LEU A 47 -4.75 -2.55 0.44
CA LEU A 47 -3.77 -2.87 -0.60
C LEU A 47 -4.02 -4.24 -1.25
N CYS A 48 -4.68 -5.17 -0.57
CA CYS A 48 -5.04 -6.48 -1.10
C CYS A 48 -6.24 -6.49 -2.04
N ASP A 49 -6.96 -5.36 -2.20
CA ASP A 49 -8.10 -5.25 -3.09
C ASP A 49 -7.70 -5.56 -4.55
N GLU A 50 -8.65 -6.15 -5.31
CA GLU A 50 -8.47 -6.43 -6.75
C GLU A 50 -8.02 -5.20 -7.53
N GLY A 51 -8.59 -4.04 -7.20
CA GLY A 51 -8.28 -2.75 -7.81
C GLY A 51 -6.88 -2.22 -7.52
N LEU A 52 -6.13 -2.85 -6.61
CA LEU A 52 -4.76 -2.50 -6.26
C LEU A 52 -3.84 -3.72 -6.46
N TYR A 53 -3.10 -4.11 -5.40
CA TYR A 53 -2.10 -5.20 -5.49
C TYR A 53 -2.72 -6.61 -5.46
N GLY A 54 -4.05 -6.72 -5.27
CA GLY A 54 -4.75 -7.99 -5.40
C GLY A 54 -4.80 -8.52 -6.83
N ALA A 55 -4.82 -7.60 -7.84
CA ALA A 55 -4.76 -7.99 -9.25
C ALA A 55 -4.17 -6.88 -10.15
N HIS A 56 -4.77 -5.65 -10.18
CA HIS A 56 -4.41 -4.65 -11.20
C HIS A 56 -2.95 -4.24 -11.18
N LEU A 57 -2.36 -4.04 -10.00
CA LEU A 57 -0.97 -3.58 -9.81
C LEU A 57 0.05 -4.73 -9.70
N THR A 58 -0.37 -5.95 -10.00
CA THR A 58 0.48 -7.15 -10.02
C THR A 58 0.29 -7.88 -11.33
N TYR A 59 -0.28 -9.08 -11.30
CA TYR A 59 -0.46 -9.97 -12.45
C TYR A 59 -1.56 -9.53 -13.44
N GLY A 60 -2.30 -8.47 -13.17
CA GLY A 60 -3.37 -7.94 -14.06
C GLY A 60 -2.84 -6.91 -15.05
N MET A 61 -3.21 -5.62 -14.82
CA MET A 61 -2.87 -4.51 -15.72
C MET A 61 -1.35 -4.35 -15.92
N VAL A 62 -0.55 -4.45 -14.85
CA VAL A 62 0.89 -4.22 -14.94
C VAL A 62 1.58 -5.28 -15.80
N ASP A 63 1.23 -6.56 -15.64
CA ASP A 63 1.79 -7.64 -16.45
C ASP A 63 1.26 -7.61 -17.90
N ALA A 64 0.02 -7.15 -18.11
CA ALA A 64 -0.50 -6.89 -19.46
C ALA A 64 0.33 -5.80 -20.18
N LEU A 65 0.60 -4.68 -19.50
CA LEU A 65 1.50 -3.63 -20.01
C LEU A 65 2.93 -4.14 -20.22
N GLY A 66 3.38 -5.06 -19.35
CA GLY A 66 4.67 -5.73 -19.45
C GLY A 66 4.75 -6.79 -20.55
N GLN A 67 3.67 -6.99 -21.33
CA GLN A 67 3.60 -7.98 -22.42
C GLN A 67 3.85 -9.43 -21.93
N GLN A 68 3.46 -9.73 -20.68
CA GLN A 68 3.64 -11.06 -20.09
C GLN A 68 2.56 -12.06 -20.54
N TYR A 69 1.49 -11.57 -21.19
CA TYR A 69 0.36 -12.37 -21.66
C TYR A 69 0.18 -12.26 -23.17
N VAL A 70 -0.47 -13.28 -23.75
CA VAL A 70 -0.82 -13.34 -25.18
C VAL A 70 -2.34 -13.27 -25.33
N TRP A 71 -2.83 -12.38 -26.19
CA TRP A 71 -4.22 -12.30 -26.61
C TRP A 71 -4.35 -12.65 -28.09
N THR A 72 -5.20 -13.61 -28.41
CA THR A 72 -5.54 -13.99 -29.80
C THR A 72 -6.80 -13.30 -30.30
N GLN A 73 -7.58 -12.70 -29.41
CA GLN A 73 -8.81 -11.98 -29.71
C GLN A 73 -9.09 -10.90 -28.66
N GLU A 74 -9.93 -9.93 -29.02
CA GLU A 74 -10.32 -8.86 -28.14
C GLU A 74 -11.25 -9.37 -27.03
N MET A 75 -10.70 -9.65 -25.86
CA MET A 75 -11.43 -10.16 -24.71
C MET A 75 -10.79 -9.73 -23.38
N GLY A 76 -11.65 -9.50 -22.38
CA GLY A 76 -11.25 -9.23 -20.99
C GLY A 76 -10.76 -7.80 -20.71
N ASN A 77 -10.67 -7.49 -19.42
CA ASN A 77 -10.43 -6.12 -18.95
C ASN A 77 -9.02 -5.58 -19.29
N TYR A 78 -8.05 -6.45 -19.55
CA TYR A 78 -6.66 -6.03 -19.74
C TYR A 78 -6.20 -6.06 -21.19
N TYR A 79 -7.04 -6.50 -22.13
CA TYR A 79 -6.72 -6.51 -23.56
C TYR A 79 -6.27 -5.14 -24.09
N HIS A 80 -7.02 -4.10 -23.77
CA HIS A 80 -6.69 -2.74 -24.22
C HIS A 80 -5.43 -2.17 -23.56
N PHE A 81 -5.06 -2.61 -22.34
CA PHE A 81 -3.76 -2.29 -21.75
C PHE A 81 -2.61 -2.98 -22.48
N TRP A 82 -2.77 -4.25 -22.84
CA TRP A 82 -1.80 -4.97 -23.66
C TRP A 82 -1.57 -4.29 -25.02
N ARG A 83 -2.63 -3.66 -25.59
CA ARG A 83 -2.57 -2.87 -26.82
C ARG A 83 -2.10 -1.43 -26.64
N PHE A 84 -1.86 -0.99 -25.38
CA PHE A 84 -1.58 0.41 -25.04
C PHE A 84 -2.68 1.41 -25.47
N GLU A 85 -3.92 0.97 -25.53
CA GLU A 85 -5.10 1.76 -25.93
C GLU A 85 -5.70 2.51 -24.72
N TYR A 86 -4.93 3.40 -24.11
CA TYR A 86 -5.28 4.07 -22.85
C TYR A 86 -6.56 4.93 -22.90
N LYS A 87 -7.03 5.31 -24.10
CA LYS A 87 -8.27 6.06 -24.29
C LYS A 87 -9.51 5.16 -24.34
N ASN A 88 -9.35 3.84 -24.28
CA ASN A 88 -10.47 2.93 -24.13
C ASN A 88 -11.13 3.15 -22.76
N SER A 89 -12.46 3.15 -22.71
CA SER A 89 -13.25 3.43 -21.49
C SER A 89 -12.92 2.47 -20.33
N THR A 90 -12.61 1.21 -20.62
CA THR A 90 -12.19 0.22 -19.63
C THR A 90 -10.85 0.62 -19.00
N CYS A 91 -9.88 1.03 -19.83
CA CYS A 91 -8.59 1.51 -19.33
C CYS A 91 -8.74 2.77 -18.47
N GLU A 92 -9.51 3.76 -18.95
CA GLU A 92 -9.76 5.00 -18.20
C GLU A 92 -10.43 4.71 -16.85
N SER A 93 -11.44 3.83 -16.82
CA SER A 93 -12.13 3.45 -15.59
C SER A 93 -11.20 2.75 -14.59
N ILE A 94 -10.40 1.79 -15.04
CA ILE A 94 -9.44 1.08 -14.17
C ILE A 94 -8.39 2.04 -13.63
N MET A 95 -7.81 2.89 -14.48
CA MET A 95 -6.81 3.88 -14.05
C MET A 95 -7.40 4.87 -13.04
N ALA A 96 -8.61 5.42 -13.30
CA ALA A 96 -9.28 6.32 -12.36
C ALA A 96 -9.57 5.64 -11.01
N ASN A 97 -9.96 4.37 -11.02
CA ASN A 97 -10.20 3.60 -9.81
C ASN A 97 -8.91 3.34 -9.02
N ILE A 98 -7.80 2.98 -9.69
CA ILE A 98 -6.49 2.83 -9.04
C ILE A 98 -6.08 4.13 -8.36
N TRP A 99 -6.18 5.26 -9.07
CA TRP A 99 -5.89 6.59 -8.51
C TRP A 99 -6.69 6.85 -7.23
N ALA A 100 -8.01 6.69 -7.30
CA ALA A 100 -8.89 6.93 -6.16
C ALA A 100 -8.58 6.02 -4.96
N GLN A 101 -8.38 4.72 -5.21
CA GLN A 101 -8.09 3.77 -4.14
C GLN A 101 -6.70 3.98 -3.52
N MET A 102 -5.69 4.34 -4.31
CA MET A 102 -4.35 4.67 -3.80
C MET A 102 -4.38 5.90 -2.89
N TYR A 103 -5.07 6.98 -3.31
CA TYR A 103 -5.20 8.17 -2.46
C TYR A 103 -6.08 7.93 -1.22
N ASN A 104 -7.06 7.02 -1.31
CA ASN A 104 -7.79 6.58 -0.12
C ASN A 104 -6.87 5.85 0.86
N ALA A 105 -6.00 4.95 0.39
CA ALA A 105 -5.00 4.29 1.24
C ALA A 105 -4.00 5.29 1.85
N ILE A 106 -3.56 6.30 1.09
CA ILE A 106 -2.71 7.39 1.59
C ILE A 106 -3.44 8.21 2.67
N ALA A 107 -4.72 8.53 2.47
CA ALA A 107 -5.51 9.24 3.47
C ALA A 107 -5.59 8.45 4.77
N ASN A 108 -5.87 7.13 4.71
CA ASN A 108 -5.89 6.26 5.89
C ASN A 108 -4.52 6.16 6.56
N THR A 109 -3.44 6.18 5.80
CA THR A 109 -2.07 6.23 6.33
C THR A 109 -1.80 7.56 7.06
N ASN A 110 -2.29 8.68 6.53
CA ASN A 110 -2.18 9.99 7.18
C ASN A 110 -3.09 10.09 8.42
N ILE A 111 -4.24 9.39 8.46
CA ILE A 111 -5.07 9.24 9.67
C ILE A 111 -4.27 8.53 10.76
N LEU A 112 -3.58 7.45 10.43
CA LEU A 112 -2.71 6.74 11.37
C LEU A 112 -1.60 7.66 11.93
N LEU A 113 -0.89 8.39 11.06
CA LEU A 113 0.15 9.33 11.49
C LEU A 113 -0.40 10.40 12.41
N LYS A 114 -1.56 10.99 12.09
CA LYS A 114 -2.24 11.95 12.96
C LYS A 114 -2.63 11.32 14.30
N GLY A 115 -3.17 10.09 14.31
CA GLY A 115 -3.48 9.37 15.53
C GLY A 115 -2.25 9.14 16.41
N LEU A 116 -1.09 8.81 15.79
CA LEU A 116 0.18 8.69 16.51
C LEU A 116 0.67 10.00 17.12
N ASP A 117 0.41 11.15 16.45
CA ASP A 117 0.77 12.47 16.99
C ASP A 117 -0.11 12.88 18.19
N GLU A 118 -1.40 12.52 18.17
CA GLU A 118 -2.37 12.96 19.16
C GLU A 118 -2.54 11.97 20.33
N TYR A 119 -2.41 10.66 20.06
CA TYR A 119 -2.72 9.58 21.01
C TYR A 119 -1.59 8.55 21.17
N GLY A 120 -0.43 8.76 20.55
CA GLY A 120 0.68 7.79 20.58
C GLY A 120 1.16 7.38 21.98
N SER A 121 0.86 8.19 23.01
CA SER A 121 1.22 7.89 24.40
C SER A 121 0.63 6.59 24.97
N VAL A 122 -0.39 5.99 24.32
CA VAL A 122 -0.92 4.67 24.72
C VAL A 122 -0.02 3.52 24.28
N LEU A 123 0.94 3.79 23.40
CA LEU A 123 1.92 2.83 22.90
C LEU A 123 3.23 2.95 23.69
N SER A 124 4.02 1.87 23.70
CA SER A 124 5.42 2.00 24.10
C SER A 124 6.22 2.70 22.98
N THR A 125 7.36 3.28 23.31
CA THR A 125 8.22 3.96 22.34
C THR A 125 8.58 3.07 21.14
N ASP A 126 8.88 1.80 21.37
CA ASP A 126 9.20 0.86 20.29
C ASP A 126 7.99 0.53 19.42
N GLU A 127 6.81 0.34 20.02
CA GLU A 127 5.57 0.14 19.29
C GLU A 127 5.22 1.37 18.44
N GLU A 128 5.29 2.57 19.00
CA GLU A 128 5.05 3.82 18.29
C GLU A 128 6.01 4.00 17.12
N ASN A 129 7.31 3.78 17.35
CA ASN A 129 8.33 3.87 16.31
C ASN A 129 8.06 2.90 15.15
N ILE A 130 7.66 1.66 15.43
CA ILE A 130 7.33 0.67 14.40
C ILE A 130 6.12 1.13 13.60
N TYR A 131 5.03 1.54 14.26
CA TYR A 131 3.81 1.97 13.57
C TYR A 131 4.02 3.24 12.74
N ARG A 132 4.73 4.20 13.28
CA ARG A 132 5.09 5.45 12.60
C ARG A 132 6.03 5.19 11.41
N GLY A 133 7.02 4.34 11.60
CA GLY A 133 7.94 3.92 10.54
C GLY A 133 7.23 3.22 9.38
N GLU A 134 6.32 2.29 9.70
CA GLU A 134 5.49 1.63 8.67
C GLU A 134 4.56 2.62 7.95
N ALA A 135 3.96 3.57 8.67
CA ALA A 135 3.09 4.58 8.06
C ALA A 135 3.86 5.48 7.08
N TYR A 136 5.05 5.97 7.44
CA TYR A 136 5.91 6.70 6.50
C TYR A 136 6.30 5.84 5.30
N ALA A 137 6.66 4.58 5.51
CA ALA A 137 7.01 3.65 4.44
C ALA A 137 5.83 3.38 3.49
N LEU A 138 4.61 3.18 4.02
CA LEU A 138 3.38 3.02 3.23
C LEU A 138 3.08 4.26 2.39
N ARG A 139 3.17 5.45 2.99
CA ARG A 139 2.94 6.71 2.27
C ARG A 139 3.92 6.89 1.12
N ALA A 140 5.19 6.61 1.36
CA ALA A 140 6.23 6.67 0.34
C ALA A 140 6.01 5.62 -0.77
N PHE A 141 5.70 4.37 -0.40
CA PHE A 141 5.44 3.27 -1.33
C PHE A 141 4.28 3.60 -2.28
N LEU A 142 3.16 4.06 -1.74
CA LEU A 142 1.97 4.40 -2.52
C LEU A 142 2.21 5.59 -3.46
N HIS A 143 2.86 6.65 -2.98
CA HIS A 143 3.21 7.78 -3.84
C HIS A 143 4.24 7.42 -4.90
N PHE A 144 5.17 6.51 -4.61
CA PHE A 144 6.14 6.06 -5.60
C PHE A 144 5.47 5.29 -6.75
N ASP A 145 4.52 4.41 -6.44
CA ASP A 145 3.78 3.69 -7.48
C ASP A 145 2.84 4.63 -8.27
N LEU A 146 2.16 5.58 -7.61
CA LEU A 146 1.41 6.65 -8.29
C LEU A 146 2.31 7.48 -9.22
N LEU A 147 3.50 7.86 -8.76
CA LEU A 147 4.43 8.63 -9.58
C LEU A 147 4.85 7.86 -10.85
N ARG A 148 5.16 6.55 -10.71
CA ARG A 148 5.55 5.72 -11.85
C ARG A 148 4.43 5.50 -12.86
N MET A 149 3.17 5.49 -12.40
CA MET A 149 2.00 5.26 -13.25
C MET A 149 1.49 6.51 -13.93
N TYR A 150 1.51 7.66 -13.24
CA TYR A 150 0.84 8.89 -13.72
C TYR A 150 1.81 10.03 -14.01
N GLY A 151 3.08 9.93 -13.59
CA GLY A 151 4.12 10.89 -13.89
C GLY A 151 4.96 10.49 -15.10
N LYS A 152 5.73 11.46 -15.62
CA LYS A 152 6.82 11.14 -16.56
C LYS A 152 7.95 10.41 -15.82
N SER A 153 8.78 9.67 -16.56
CA SER A 153 9.98 9.10 -15.95
C SER A 153 10.94 10.22 -15.50
N TYR A 154 11.70 9.97 -14.44
CA TYR A 154 12.70 10.94 -13.96
C TYR A 154 13.70 11.32 -15.06
N ALA A 155 14.14 10.35 -15.86
CA ALA A 155 15.11 10.58 -16.94
C ALA A 155 14.61 11.53 -18.03
N SER A 156 13.29 11.59 -18.29
CA SER A 156 12.70 12.39 -19.37
C SER A 156 11.90 13.59 -18.90
N GLY A 157 11.58 13.70 -17.62
CA GLY A 157 10.65 14.71 -17.13
C GLY A 157 10.81 15.07 -15.66
N ALA A 158 12.05 15.13 -15.13
CA ALA A 158 12.29 15.43 -13.72
C ALA A 158 11.61 16.72 -13.23
N ASN A 159 11.54 17.75 -14.06
CA ASN A 159 10.95 19.05 -13.75
C ASN A 159 9.47 19.18 -14.16
N GLU A 160 8.89 18.15 -14.75
CA GLU A 160 7.49 18.15 -15.16
C GLU A 160 6.57 17.93 -13.97
N LYS A 161 5.43 18.60 -13.96
CA LYS A 161 4.38 18.36 -12.96
C LYS A 161 3.84 16.94 -13.09
N SER A 162 3.61 16.28 -11.95
CA SER A 162 3.21 14.89 -11.89
C SER A 162 2.00 14.67 -10.98
N ILE A 163 2.22 14.36 -9.73
CA ILE A 163 1.18 13.99 -8.77
C ILE A 163 1.22 14.90 -7.53
N PRO A 164 0.12 15.04 -6.78
CA PRO A 164 0.16 15.63 -5.45
C PRO A 164 0.84 14.66 -4.48
N TYR A 165 1.66 15.19 -3.56
CA TYR A 165 2.21 14.43 -2.44
C TYR A 165 1.45 14.81 -1.17
N VAL A 166 0.51 13.95 -0.75
CA VAL A 166 -0.45 14.24 0.32
C VAL A 166 0.10 13.75 1.66
N THR A 167 0.34 14.68 2.59
CA THR A 167 0.95 14.40 3.92
C THR A 167 0.00 14.62 5.10
N SER A 168 -1.20 15.15 4.85
CA SER A 168 -2.17 15.43 5.90
C SER A 168 -3.60 15.32 5.37
N ILE A 169 -4.54 15.22 6.28
CA ILE A 169 -5.97 15.30 5.95
C ILE A 169 -6.37 16.75 5.94
N SER A 170 -6.77 17.25 4.78
CA SER A 170 -7.15 18.64 4.59
C SER A 170 -8.28 18.75 3.57
N LYS A 171 -9.14 19.78 3.74
CA LYS A 171 -10.12 20.19 2.72
C LYS A 171 -9.46 20.97 1.56
N ASN A 172 -8.21 21.42 1.76
CA ASN A 172 -7.47 22.16 0.75
C ASN A 172 -6.88 21.20 -0.29
N VAL A 173 -6.91 21.63 -1.54
CA VAL A 173 -6.32 20.86 -2.64
C VAL A 173 -4.79 20.86 -2.52
N THR A 174 -4.19 19.70 -2.48
CA THR A 174 -2.73 19.55 -2.56
C THR A 174 -2.26 19.83 -3.99
N PRO A 175 -1.29 20.73 -4.21
CA PRO A 175 -0.81 21.04 -5.54
C PRO A 175 -0.05 19.86 -6.18
N LEU A 176 0.03 19.85 -7.50
CA LEU A 176 0.92 18.95 -8.23
C LEU A 176 2.38 19.37 -8.02
N TYR A 177 3.21 18.42 -7.63
CA TYR A 177 4.67 18.59 -7.53
C TYR A 177 5.37 18.12 -8.80
N THR A 178 6.61 18.55 -9.01
CA THR A 178 7.44 17.98 -10.06
C THR A 178 7.84 16.55 -9.74
N VAL A 179 8.21 15.77 -10.75
CA VAL A 179 8.71 14.39 -10.54
C VAL A 179 9.88 14.38 -9.54
N SER A 180 10.80 15.35 -9.66
CA SER A 180 11.93 15.50 -8.73
C SER A 180 11.47 15.77 -7.30
N ASP A 181 10.55 16.74 -7.10
CA ASP A 181 10.05 17.10 -5.78
C ASP A 181 9.32 15.92 -5.11
N VAL A 182 8.53 15.15 -5.88
CA VAL A 182 7.85 13.96 -5.37
C VAL A 182 8.86 12.91 -4.91
N LEU A 183 9.91 12.65 -5.71
CA LEU A 183 10.97 11.71 -5.33
C LEU A 183 11.73 12.16 -4.08
N ASP A 184 11.99 13.45 -3.93
CA ASP A 184 12.66 13.98 -2.73
C ASP A 184 11.79 13.80 -1.47
N LYS A 185 10.47 13.99 -1.58
CA LYS A 185 9.52 13.74 -0.50
C LYS A 185 9.41 12.23 -0.17
N ILE A 186 9.37 11.36 -1.17
CA ILE A 186 9.42 9.91 -0.99
C ILE A 186 10.68 9.51 -0.24
N ILE A 187 11.84 10.01 -0.64
CA ILE A 187 13.13 9.71 -0.01
C ILE A 187 13.15 10.22 1.45
N ALA A 188 12.57 11.39 1.70
CA ALA A 188 12.48 11.93 3.06
C ALA A 188 11.64 11.01 3.97
N ASP A 189 10.46 10.57 3.52
CA ASP A 189 9.62 9.64 4.27
C ASP A 189 10.33 8.30 4.51
N LEU A 190 11.01 7.76 3.49
CA LEU A 190 11.75 6.49 3.62
C LEU A 190 12.96 6.60 4.57
N LYS A 191 13.65 7.74 4.60
CA LYS A 191 14.73 7.99 5.55
C LYS A 191 14.19 8.02 6.98
N GLU A 192 13.08 8.71 7.21
CA GLU A 192 12.46 8.75 8.54
C GLU A 192 11.92 7.36 8.93
N ALA A 193 11.28 6.63 8.02
CA ALA A 193 10.87 5.24 8.23
C ALA A 193 12.07 4.34 8.62
N SER A 194 13.18 4.43 7.88
CA SER A 194 14.39 3.64 8.18
C SER A 194 14.96 3.92 9.57
N LYS A 195 14.94 5.19 9.99
CA LYS A 195 15.40 5.60 11.33
C LYS A 195 14.49 5.06 12.43
N LEU A 196 13.18 5.18 12.27
CA LEU A 196 12.18 4.71 13.23
C LEU A 196 12.17 3.18 13.37
N LEU A 197 12.44 2.47 12.27
CA LEU A 197 12.50 1.00 12.24
C LEU A 197 13.88 0.43 12.59
N GLU A 198 14.80 1.23 13.15
CA GLU A 198 16.16 0.77 13.50
C GLU A 198 16.13 -0.42 14.49
N ASN A 199 15.15 -0.45 15.39
CA ASN A 199 14.93 -1.53 16.36
C ASN A 199 13.89 -2.56 15.90
N ASP A 200 13.54 -2.61 14.60
CA ASP A 200 12.60 -3.59 14.08
C ASP A 200 13.04 -5.03 14.43
N PRO A 201 12.14 -5.88 14.95
CA PRO A 201 12.43 -7.27 15.28
C PRO A 201 13.03 -8.07 14.13
N ILE A 202 12.72 -7.76 12.87
CA ILE A 202 13.36 -8.42 11.72
C ILE A 202 14.87 -8.13 11.67
N LYS A 203 15.30 -6.97 12.17
CA LYS A 203 16.71 -6.56 12.21
C LYS A 203 17.39 -7.09 13.45
N THR A 204 16.78 -6.88 14.60
CA THR A 204 17.37 -7.22 15.91
C THR A 204 17.30 -8.71 16.24
N GLY A 205 16.35 -9.45 15.63
CA GLY A 205 16.07 -10.84 15.99
C GLY A 205 15.22 -11.00 17.25
N SER A 206 14.70 -9.90 17.79
CA SER A 206 13.81 -9.92 18.95
C SER A 206 12.50 -10.64 18.63
N ALA A 207 11.85 -11.18 19.65
CA ALA A 207 10.52 -11.77 19.49
C ALA A 207 9.50 -10.72 19.07
N THR A 208 8.59 -11.09 18.15
CA THR A 208 7.46 -10.26 17.78
C THR A 208 6.29 -10.49 18.72
N THR A 209 5.51 -9.46 18.98
CA THR A 209 4.21 -9.57 19.68
C THR A 209 3.08 -9.67 18.67
N ASP A 210 1.91 -10.11 19.10
CA ASP A 210 0.69 -10.10 18.25
C ASP A 210 0.34 -8.69 17.77
N PHE A 211 0.72 -7.67 18.53
CA PHE A 211 0.49 -6.27 18.18
C PHE A 211 1.36 -5.83 17.00
N ILE A 212 2.65 -6.20 17.00
CA ILE A 212 3.60 -5.88 15.92
C ILE A 212 3.41 -6.80 14.73
N GLY A 213 2.99 -8.04 14.94
CA GLY A 213 2.70 -9.03 13.91
C GLY A 213 3.95 -9.60 13.23
N THR A 214 3.70 -10.40 12.20
CA THR A 214 4.76 -11.04 11.39
C THR A 214 5.44 -10.02 10.50
N ARG A 215 6.71 -9.71 10.75
CA ARG A 215 7.42 -8.60 10.10
C ARG A 215 7.53 -8.71 8.57
N LYS A 216 7.53 -9.90 7.99
CA LYS A 216 7.49 -10.07 6.52
C LYS A 216 6.15 -9.69 5.88
N TRP A 217 5.08 -9.54 6.65
CA TRP A 217 3.78 -9.06 6.15
C TRP A 217 3.61 -7.55 6.25
N HIS A 218 4.62 -6.87 6.74
CA HIS A 218 4.66 -5.43 6.96
C HIS A 218 5.86 -4.81 6.25
N LEU A 219 5.81 -3.52 5.99
CA LEU A 219 6.95 -2.75 5.49
C LEU A 219 8.00 -2.62 6.61
N ASN A 220 8.71 -3.72 6.84
CA ASN A 220 9.77 -3.83 7.83
C ASN A 220 11.02 -3.04 7.41
N TYR A 221 12.02 -2.98 8.30
CA TYR A 221 13.26 -2.25 8.05
C TYR A 221 13.90 -2.58 6.69
N TYR A 222 14.06 -3.87 6.36
CA TYR A 222 14.69 -4.26 5.09
C TYR A 222 13.81 -4.02 3.88
N ALA A 223 12.49 -4.06 4.04
CA ALA A 223 11.55 -3.66 2.99
C ALA A 223 11.70 -2.17 2.66
N VAL A 224 11.88 -1.32 3.68
CA VAL A 224 12.17 0.10 3.50
C VAL A 224 13.49 0.30 2.77
N ARG A 225 14.57 -0.41 3.16
CA ARG A 225 15.87 -0.32 2.48
C ARG A 225 15.81 -0.78 1.02
N ALA A 226 15.09 -1.88 0.75
CA ALA A 226 14.87 -2.37 -0.61
C ALA A 226 14.05 -1.36 -1.45
N LEU A 227 13.02 -0.75 -0.88
CA LEU A 227 12.25 0.31 -1.53
C LEU A 227 13.12 1.54 -1.80
N MET A 228 13.96 1.97 -0.85
CA MET A 228 14.93 3.06 -1.06
C MET A 228 15.86 2.76 -2.24
N ALA A 229 16.37 1.53 -2.34
CA ALA A 229 17.20 1.13 -3.48
C ALA A 229 16.47 1.32 -4.82
N ARG A 230 15.20 0.90 -4.90
CA ARG A 230 14.35 1.09 -6.10
C ARG A 230 14.11 2.57 -6.42
N VAL A 231 13.82 3.39 -5.42
CA VAL A 231 13.58 4.84 -5.58
C VAL A 231 14.86 5.54 -6.04
N TYR A 232 16.01 5.25 -5.44
CA TYR A 232 17.30 5.80 -5.86
C TYR A 232 17.69 5.37 -7.28
N MET A 233 17.44 4.10 -7.65
CA MET A 233 17.64 3.64 -9.04
C MET A 233 16.75 4.42 -10.02
N TYR A 234 15.47 4.64 -9.68
CA TYR A 234 14.56 5.42 -10.51
C TYR A 234 15.02 6.88 -10.67
N LYS A 235 15.60 7.45 -9.60
CA LYS A 235 16.22 8.80 -9.61
C LYS A 235 17.60 8.84 -10.28
N ASN A 236 18.14 7.70 -10.74
CA ASN A 236 19.49 7.53 -11.28
C ASN A 236 20.61 7.78 -10.25
N ASP A 237 20.32 7.68 -8.97
CA ASP A 237 21.29 7.75 -7.87
C ASP A 237 21.81 6.35 -7.55
N LYS A 238 22.76 5.89 -8.35
CA LYS A 238 23.29 4.51 -8.28
C LYS A 238 24.08 4.24 -7.00
N GLU A 239 24.72 5.25 -6.44
CA GLU A 239 25.54 5.11 -5.23
C GLU A 239 24.66 4.79 -4.01
N ASN A 240 23.63 5.59 -3.77
CA ASN A 240 22.69 5.35 -2.68
C ASN A 240 21.85 4.08 -2.90
N ALA A 241 21.49 3.76 -4.15
CA ALA A 241 20.81 2.51 -4.49
C ALA A 241 21.67 1.29 -4.11
N LEU A 242 22.96 1.31 -4.49
CA LEU A 242 23.90 0.24 -4.17
C LEU A 242 24.11 0.09 -2.67
N ALA A 243 24.24 1.19 -1.92
CA ALA A 243 24.38 1.17 -0.48
C ALA A 243 23.18 0.48 0.20
N CYS A 244 21.96 0.86 -0.19
CA CYS A 244 20.73 0.26 0.34
C CYS A 244 20.62 -1.24 -0.03
N ALA A 245 20.92 -1.62 -1.27
CA ALA A 245 20.88 -3.00 -1.71
C ALA A 245 21.90 -3.88 -0.97
N LYS A 246 23.13 -3.39 -0.80
CA LYS A 246 24.20 -4.10 -0.05
C LYS A 246 23.79 -4.35 1.40
N GLU A 247 23.08 -3.43 2.03
CA GLU A 247 22.63 -3.61 3.41
C GLU A 247 21.59 -4.74 3.51
N VAL A 248 20.64 -4.82 2.57
CA VAL A 248 19.67 -5.92 2.54
C VAL A 248 20.35 -7.25 2.30
N ILE A 249 21.23 -7.34 1.31
CA ILE A 249 21.97 -8.56 0.96
C ILE A 249 22.88 -8.99 2.11
N GLY A 250 23.64 -8.05 2.67
CA GLY A 250 24.58 -8.33 3.76
C GLY A 250 23.93 -8.70 5.09
N SER A 251 22.60 -8.53 5.21
CA SER A 251 21.86 -8.99 6.38
C SER A 251 21.73 -10.52 6.46
N GLU A 252 21.87 -11.22 5.34
CA GLU A 252 21.71 -12.69 5.19
C GLU A 252 20.35 -13.24 5.68
N LYS A 253 19.35 -12.36 5.88
CA LYS A 253 18.02 -12.74 6.40
C LYS A 253 17.07 -13.26 5.34
N PHE A 254 17.45 -13.16 4.07
CA PHE A 254 16.64 -13.53 2.91
C PHE A 254 17.41 -14.50 1.99
N PRO A 255 17.74 -15.71 2.48
CA PRO A 255 18.51 -16.67 1.71
C PRO A 255 17.70 -17.18 0.51
N TRP A 256 18.38 -17.45 -0.59
CA TRP A 256 17.79 -18.05 -1.77
C TRP A 256 17.13 -19.40 -1.45
N VAL A 257 16.01 -19.66 -2.07
CA VAL A 257 15.37 -20.98 -1.98
C VAL A 257 16.27 -22.01 -2.70
N SER A 258 16.50 -23.16 -2.07
CA SER A 258 17.31 -24.21 -2.67
C SER A 258 16.61 -24.85 -3.87
N ASN A 259 17.38 -25.24 -4.88
CA ASN A 259 16.86 -25.81 -6.12
C ASN A 259 15.96 -27.05 -5.91
N ASP A 260 16.29 -27.89 -4.94
CA ASP A 260 15.51 -29.09 -4.60
C ASP A 260 14.08 -28.73 -4.16
N LYS A 261 13.88 -27.61 -3.46
CA LYS A 261 12.55 -27.12 -3.05
C LYS A 261 11.75 -26.51 -4.20
N VAL A 262 12.42 -26.02 -5.23
CA VAL A 262 11.76 -25.40 -6.40
C VAL A 262 11.42 -26.46 -7.47
N THR A 263 12.34 -27.38 -7.71
CA THR A 263 12.24 -28.37 -8.80
C THR A 263 11.53 -29.66 -8.42
N THR A 264 11.22 -29.89 -7.13
CA THR A 264 10.50 -31.08 -6.70
C THR A 264 9.14 -31.20 -7.38
N THR A 265 8.78 -32.41 -7.80
CA THR A 265 7.47 -32.73 -8.38
C THR A 265 6.37 -32.82 -7.34
N SER A 266 6.72 -33.01 -6.07
CA SER A 266 5.77 -33.08 -4.97
C SER A 266 5.22 -31.68 -4.64
N ARG A 267 3.91 -31.50 -4.78
CA ARG A 267 3.22 -30.24 -4.44
C ARG A 267 3.35 -29.88 -2.96
N ASP A 268 3.42 -30.86 -2.08
CA ASP A 268 3.44 -30.66 -0.62
C ASP A 268 4.79 -30.12 -0.12
N THR A 269 5.87 -30.42 -0.86
CA THR A 269 7.24 -30.02 -0.49
C THR A 269 7.79 -28.88 -1.35
N ARG A 270 7.08 -28.52 -2.45
CA ARG A 270 7.51 -27.43 -3.33
C ARG A 270 7.28 -26.09 -2.64
N ASP A 271 8.32 -25.26 -2.59
CA ASP A 271 8.18 -23.84 -2.21
C ASP A 271 7.83 -23.00 -3.45
N GLY A 272 6.54 -22.88 -3.74
CA GLY A 272 6.03 -22.04 -4.81
C GLY A 272 5.90 -20.55 -4.42
N LEU A 273 6.15 -20.21 -3.14
CA LEU A 273 6.04 -18.84 -2.65
C LEU A 273 7.39 -18.16 -2.43
N PHE A 274 8.50 -18.92 -2.50
CA PHE A 274 9.85 -18.42 -2.27
C PHE A 274 9.95 -17.63 -0.93
N LYS A 275 9.34 -18.18 0.12
CA LYS A 275 9.15 -17.47 1.41
C LYS A 275 10.45 -17.00 2.05
N SER A 276 11.55 -17.73 1.87
CA SER A 276 12.86 -17.34 2.42
C SER A 276 13.38 -16.08 1.76
N GLU A 277 13.19 -15.91 0.46
CA GLU A 277 13.65 -14.77 -0.34
C GLU A 277 12.78 -13.51 -0.16
N CYS A 278 11.51 -13.69 0.25
CA CYS A 278 10.58 -12.57 0.38
C CYS A 278 11.00 -11.63 1.50
N ILE A 279 11.19 -10.37 1.16
CA ILE A 279 11.49 -9.27 2.10
C ILE A 279 10.18 -8.72 2.68
N PHE A 280 9.19 -8.55 1.82
CA PHE A 280 7.85 -8.06 2.15
C PHE A 280 6.80 -8.77 1.29
N MET A 281 5.69 -9.16 1.90
CA MET A 281 4.57 -9.82 1.24
C MET A 281 3.26 -9.27 1.80
N LEU A 282 2.30 -8.95 0.93
CA LEU A 282 0.94 -8.70 1.37
C LEU A 282 0.23 -10.02 1.72
N ASN A 283 -0.35 -10.10 2.92
CA ASN A 283 -1.14 -11.27 3.34
C ASN A 283 -2.56 -11.18 2.75
N ASN A 284 -2.68 -11.52 1.47
CA ASN A 284 -3.93 -11.46 0.73
C ASN A 284 -4.72 -12.78 0.86
N ARG A 285 -5.74 -12.79 1.72
CA ARG A 285 -6.62 -13.95 1.93
C ARG A 285 -7.51 -14.25 0.73
N SER A 286 -7.77 -13.26 -0.12
CA SER A 286 -8.60 -13.40 -1.34
C SER A 286 -7.80 -13.78 -2.58
N LEU A 287 -6.46 -13.92 -2.48
CA LEU A 287 -5.59 -14.14 -3.63
C LEU A 287 -6.01 -15.37 -4.46
N LYS A 288 -6.37 -16.46 -3.81
CA LYS A 288 -6.83 -17.68 -4.49
C LYS A 288 -8.06 -17.39 -5.37
N THR A 289 -9.08 -16.74 -4.82
CA THR A 289 -10.30 -16.40 -5.55
C THR A 289 -10.01 -15.44 -6.71
N LEU A 290 -9.15 -14.45 -6.49
CA LEU A 290 -8.77 -13.49 -7.51
C LEU A 290 -7.95 -14.15 -8.64
N THR A 291 -6.99 -15.02 -8.31
CA THR A 291 -6.22 -15.73 -9.33
C THR A 291 -7.06 -16.73 -10.10
N GLU A 292 -7.97 -17.44 -9.46
CA GLU A 292 -8.92 -18.32 -10.15
C GLU A 292 -9.81 -17.55 -11.12
N LYS A 293 -10.23 -16.32 -10.79
CA LYS A 293 -11.01 -15.46 -11.68
C LYS A 293 -10.31 -15.15 -13.00
N TYR A 294 -8.98 -14.99 -12.98
CA TYR A 294 -8.19 -14.55 -14.12
C TYR A 294 -7.34 -15.62 -14.78
N MET A 295 -7.06 -16.74 -14.09
CA MET A 295 -6.08 -17.74 -14.56
C MET A 295 -6.63 -19.16 -14.65
N LYS A 296 -7.88 -19.42 -14.18
CA LYS A 296 -8.47 -20.75 -14.20
C LYS A 296 -9.48 -20.89 -15.33
N GLU A 297 -9.20 -21.80 -16.27
CA GLU A 297 -10.13 -22.16 -17.33
C GLU A 297 -11.44 -22.76 -16.78
N GLY A 298 -12.55 -22.51 -17.49
CA GLY A 298 -13.86 -23.06 -17.15
C GLY A 298 -14.55 -22.46 -15.94
N THR A 299 -14.09 -21.31 -15.45
CA THR A 299 -14.79 -20.56 -14.40
C THR A 299 -16.01 -19.82 -14.95
N SER A 300 -17.04 -19.61 -14.11
CA SER A 300 -18.26 -18.86 -14.44
C SER A 300 -18.05 -17.38 -14.80
N TYR A 301 -16.82 -16.89 -14.71
CA TYR A 301 -16.45 -15.49 -15.04
C TYR A 301 -16.26 -15.24 -16.55
N GLY A 302 -16.52 -16.24 -17.37
CA GLY A 302 -16.42 -16.15 -18.85
C GLY A 302 -14.99 -16.32 -19.35
N SER A 303 -14.85 -16.96 -20.50
CA SER A 303 -13.55 -17.23 -21.14
C SER A 303 -12.76 -15.96 -21.51
N GLY A 304 -13.39 -14.78 -21.48
CA GLY A 304 -12.79 -13.53 -21.89
C GLY A 304 -11.87 -12.85 -20.87
N ASN A 305 -11.80 -13.36 -19.63
CA ASN A 305 -10.93 -12.77 -18.61
C ASN A 305 -9.70 -13.63 -18.29
N ILE A 306 -9.46 -14.73 -19.02
CA ILE A 306 -8.35 -15.62 -18.74
C ILE A 306 -7.07 -15.04 -19.32
N LEU A 307 -6.06 -14.93 -18.47
CA LEU A 307 -4.70 -14.52 -18.84
C LEU A 307 -3.91 -15.75 -19.27
N HIS A 308 -3.45 -15.76 -20.50
CA HIS A 308 -2.60 -16.82 -21.06
C HIS A 308 -1.15 -16.36 -21.10
N VAL A 309 -0.25 -17.20 -20.58
CA VAL A 309 1.20 -16.97 -20.59
C VAL A 309 1.82 -17.49 -21.88
#